data_34f7153990de6150fc66eb26908f70ed
#
_entry.id   34f7153990de6150fc66eb26908f70ed
#
_cell.length_a   1.000
_cell.length_b   1.000
_cell.length_c   1.000
_cell.angle_alpha   90.00
_cell.angle_beta   90.00
_cell.angle_gamma   90.00
#
_symmetry.space_group_name_H-M   'P 1'
#
loop_
_entity.id
_entity.type
_entity.pdbx_description
1 polymer ?
#
loop_
_entity_poly.entity_id
_entity_poly.type
_entity_poly.pdbx_seq_one_letter_code
_entity_poly.pdbx_strand_id
1 'polypeptide(L)'
;MLSIIRDAIRKIPKSKVATYGDVAKAAGFPGAARQVVWALRGARGLPWHRVLGAGGKIRLPGEAGLEQRLRLETEGVVFRGGRVWMEKHQFKFRARAARPRKRVS
;
A
#
# COMPACT_ATOMS: atom_id res chain seq x y z
N MET A 1 -16.69 -0.05 -2.09
CA MET A 1 -15.35 0.56 -2.20
C MET A 1 -14.33 -0.06 -1.26
N LEU A 2 -14.62 -0.18 0.00
CA LEU A 2 -13.62 -0.69 0.95
C LEU A 2 -13.19 -2.12 0.66
N SER A 3 -14.10 -2.95 0.23
CA SER A 3 -13.76 -4.34 -0.06
C SER A 3 -12.76 -4.43 -1.24
N ILE A 4 -12.94 -3.59 -2.25
CA ILE A 4 -12.04 -3.57 -3.39
C ILE A 4 -10.66 -3.06 -2.98
N ILE A 5 -10.64 -2.05 -2.11
CA ILE A 5 -9.38 -1.52 -1.60
C ILE A 5 -8.65 -2.59 -0.78
N ARG A 6 -9.37 -3.33 0.05
CA ARG A 6 -8.75 -4.39 0.85
C ARG A 6 -8.19 -5.49 -0.03
N ASP A 7 -8.87 -5.81 -1.13
CA ASP A 7 -8.36 -6.80 -2.06
C ASP A 7 -7.05 -6.34 -2.69
N ALA A 8 -6.94 -5.04 -3.01
CA ALA A 8 -5.71 -4.51 -3.55
C ALA A 8 -4.58 -4.63 -2.53
N ILE A 9 -4.86 -4.33 -1.26
CA ILE A 9 -3.86 -4.42 -0.22
C ILE A 9 -3.35 -5.85 -0.08
N ARG A 10 -4.25 -6.84 -0.18
CA ARG A 10 -3.85 -8.24 -0.05
C ARG A 10 -2.87 -8.69 -1.11
N LYS A 11 -2.81 -7.98 -2.23
CA LYS A 11 -1.92 -8.35 -3.31
C LYS A 11 -0.47 -7.96 -3.07
N ILE A 12 -0.20 -7.10 -2.09
CA ILE A 12 1.16 -6.63 -1.84
C ILE A 12 1.95 -7.75 -1.16
N PRO A 13 2.98 -8.30 -1.82
CA PRO A 13 3.71 -9.43 -1.25
C PRO A 13 4.76 -8.99 -0.25
N LYS A 14 5.37 -9.95 0.42
CA LYS A 14 6.47 -9.68 1.33
C LYS A 14 7.57 -8.91 0.62
N SER A 15 8.23 -8.06 1.36
CA SER A 15 9.34 -7.20 0.90
C SER A 15 8.94 -6.19 -0.15
N LYS A 16 7.64 -5.99 -0.35
CA LYS A 16 7.14 -4.93 -1.22
C LYS A 16 6.20 -4.04 -0.43
N VAL A 17 6.09 -2.79 -0.86
CA VAL A 17 5.24 -1.81 -0.20
C VAL A 17 4.48 -1.00 -1.24
N ALA A 18 3.44 -0.33 -0.80
CA ALA A 18 2.69 0.59 -1.65
C ALA A 18 2.26 1.78 -0.81
N THR A 19 2.06 2.92 -1.45
CA THR A 19 1.56 4.08 -0.73
C THR A 19 0.04 4.03 -0.69
N TYR A 20 -0.56 4.84 0.18
CA TYR A 20 -2.01 4.94 0.23
C TYR A 20 -2.55 5.32 -1.16
N GLY A 21 -1.87 6.23 -1.85
CA GLY A 21 -2.30 6.64 -3.18
C GLY A 21 -2.17 5.53 -4.20
N ASP A 22 -1.11 4.73 -4.10
CA ASP A 22 -0.91 3.60 -5.01
C ASP A 22 -2.06 2.60 -4.88
N VAL A 23 -2.43 2.31 -3.64
CA VAL A 23 -3.51 1.35 -3.37
C VAL A 23 -4.84 1.90 -3.90
N ALA A 24 -5.11 3.16 -3.64
CA ALA A 24 -6.35 3.78 -4.11
C ALA A 24 -6.44 3.71 -5.64
N LYS A 25 -5.35 4.03 -6.31
CA LYS A 25 -5.31 4.01 -7.75
C LYS A 25 -5.49 2.59 -8.28
N ALA A 26 -4.81 1.63 -7.67
CA ALA A 26 -4.91 0.24 -8.09
C ALA A 26 -6.33 -0.30 -7.91
N ALA A 27 -7.04 0.19 -6.92
CA ALA A 27 -8.41 -0.24 -6.68
C ALA A 27 -9.41 0.43 -7.61
N GLY A 28 -8.95 1.39 -8.42
CA GLY A 28 -9.82 2.08 -9.34
C GLY A 28 -10.43 3.37 -8.78
N PHE A 29 -9.89 3.86 -7.67
CA PHE A 29 -10.39 5.08 -7.03
C PHE A 29 -9.26 6.06 -6.79
N PRO A 30 -8.64 6.59 -7.87
CA PRO A 30 -7.55 7.53 -7.71
C PRO A 30 -7.99 8.71 -6.86
N GLY A 31 -7.14 9.14 -5.96
CA GLY A 31 -7.48 10.23 -5.07
C GLY A 31 -8.17 9.78 -3.79
N ALA A 32 -8.45 8.50 -3.63
CA ALA A 32 -9.17 8.01 -2.46
C ALA A 32 -8.23 7.49 -1.36
N ALA A 33 -7.10 8.15 -1.16
CA ALA A 33 -6.15 7.71 -0.14
C ALA A 33 -6.77 7.66 1.25
N ARG A 34 -7.69 8.58 1.54
CA ARG A 34 -8.34 8.58 2.85
C ARG A 34 -9.15 7.30 3.06
N GLN A 35 -9.79 6.83 2.00
CA GLN A 35 -10.58 5.61 2.09
C GLN A 35 -9.69 4.39 2.32
N VAL A 36 -8.44 4.45 1.87
CA VAL A 36 -7.49 3.37 2.15
C VAL A 36 -7.23 3.29 3.64
N VAL A 37 -7.08 4.45 4.30
CA VAL A 37 -6.90 4.47 5.74
C VAL A 37 -8.10 3.85 6.43
N TRP A 38 -9.32 4.19 5.98
CA TRP A 38 -10.52 3.61 6.53
C TRP A 38 -10.58 2.10 6.32
N ALA A 39 -10.15 1.64 5.15
CA ALA A 39 -10.18 0.21 4.83
C ALA A 39 -9.25 -0.58 5.74
N LEU A 40 -8.18 0.05 6.22
CA LEU A 40 -7.24 -0.61 7.10
C LEU A 40 -7.73 -0.69 8.53
N ARG A 41 -8.62 0.21 8.92
CA ARG A 41 -9.12 0.20 10.28
C ARG A 41 -10.03 -0.99 10.50
N GLY A 42 -9.82 -1.68 11.58
CA GLY A 42 -10.68 -2.80 11.95
C GLY A 42 -10.57 -4.01 11.05
N ALA A 43 -9.77 -3.94 10.00
CA ALA A 43 -9.61 -5.08 9.12
C ALA A 43 -8.59 -6.03 9.73
N ARG A 44 -8.87 -7.32 9.64
CA ARG A 44 -7.96 -8.31 10.19
C ARG A 44 -7.29 -9.07 9.07
N GLY A 45 -6.05 -9.44 9.31
CA GLY A 45 -5.33 -10.27 8.35
C GLY A 45 -4.81 -9.53 7.13
N LEU A 46 -4.93 -8.21 7.10
CA LEU A 46 -4.36 -7.46 5.99
C LEU A 46 -2.91 -7.13 6.27
N PRO A 47 -2.05 -7.11 5.24
CA PRO A 47 -0.67 -6.70 5.43
C PRO A 47 -0.59 -5.18 5.53
N TRP A 48 -1.17 -4.63 6.60
CA TRP A 48 -1.25 -3.20 6.79
C TRP A 48 0.11 -2.53 6.83
N HIS A 49 1.11 -3.26 7.32
CA HIS A 49 2.46 -2.72 7.45
C HIS A 49 3.10 -2.42 6.11
N ARG A 50 2.56 -2.98 5.02
CA ARG A 50 3.09 -2.75 3.68
C ARG A 50 2.48 -1.54 2.99
N VAL A 51 1.62 -0.79 3.69
CA VAL A 51 0.99 0.40 3.12
C VAL A 51 1.54 1.63 3.85
N LEU A 52 2.08 2.55 3.08
CA LEU A 52 2.83 3.68 3.62
C LEU A 52 2.33 5.01 3.07
N GLY A 53 2.85 6.09 3.62
CA GLY A 53 2.58 7.41 3.07
C GLY A 53 3.43 7.68 1.85
N ALA A 54 3.16 8.79 1.21
CA ALA A 54 3.87 9.19 0.01
C ALA A 54 5.38 9.21 0.25
N GLY A 55 6.13 8.74 -0.72
CA GLY A 55 7.59 8.71 -0.63
C GLY A 55 8.12 7.60 0.26
N GLY A 56 7.26 6.70 0.73
CA GLY A 56 7.72 5.59 1.56
C GLY A 56 7.81 5.93 3.03
N LYS A 57 7.09 6.96 3.47
CA LYS A 57 7.15 7.39 4.86
C LYS A 57 6.16 6.64 5.72
N ILE A 58 6.60 6.27 6.92
CA ILE A 58 5.71 5.72 7.92
C ILE A 58 4.92 6.88 8.50
N ARG A 59 3.60 6.82 8.41
CA ARG A 59 2.75 7.90 8.90
C ARG A 59 2.13 7.62 10.26
N LEU A 60 2.25 6.40 10.74
CA LEU A 60 1.69 6.06 12.04
C LEU A 60 2.60 6.56 13.15
N PRO A 61 2.04 7.21 14.17
CA PRO A 61 2.88 7.73 15.26
C PRO A 61 3.17 6.66 16.30
N GLY A 62 4.18 6.90 17.10
CA GLY A 62 4.46 6.10 18.28
C GLY A 62 4.74 4.63 18.00
N GLU A 63 4.20 3.80 18.85
CA GLU A 63 4.48 2.37 18.78
C GLU A 63 3.99 1.72 17.51
N ALA A 64 2.88 2.20 16.97
CA ALA A 64 2.36 1.62 15.74
C ALA A 64 3.33 1.83 14.58
N GLY A 65 3.96 2.99 14.51
CA GLY A 65 4.94 3.26 13.47
C GLY A 65 6.19 2.44 13.67
N LEU A 66 6.60 2.26 14.92
CA LEU A 66 7.77 1.44 15.22
C LEU A 66 7.51 -0.01 14.84
N GLU A 67 6.34 -0.52 15.16
CA GLU A 67 5.98 -1.88 14.80
C GLU A 67 5.96 -2.05 13.28
N GLN A 68 5.42 -1.08 12.57
CA GLN A 68 5.38 -1.13 11.12
C GLN A 68 6.78 -1.25 10.54
N ARG A 69 7.69 -0.44 11.05
CA ARG A 69 9.07 -0.48 10.59
C ARG A 69 9.72 -1.82 10.88
N LEU A 70 9.52 -2.35 12.08
CA LEU A 70 10.12 -3.63 12.45
C LEU A 70 9.59 -4.76 11.57
N ARG A 71 8.31 -4.75 11.27
CA ARG A 71 7.74 -5.78 10.40
C ARG A 71 8.33 -5.70 9.00
N LEU A 72 8.50 -4.48 8.48
CA LEU A 72 9.07 -4.31 7.15
C LEU A 72 10.53 -4.73 7.13
N GLU A 73 11.30 -4.36 8.14
CA GLU A 73 12.71 -4.76 8.20
C GLU A 73 12.84 -6.28 8.30
N THR A 74 11.93 -6.91 9.00
CA THR A 74 11.92 -8.37 9.10
C THR A 74 11.69 -9.02 7.75
N GLU A 75 10.95 -8.33 6.87
CA GLU A 75 10.71 -8.83 5.51
C GLU A 75 11.83 -8.46 4.54
N GLY A 76 12.87 -7.81 5.03
CA GLY A 76 13.99 -7.43 4.17
C GLY A 76 13.85 -6.08 3.51
N VAL A 77 12.89 -5.26 3.94
CA VAL A 77 12.71 -3.93 3.37
C VAL A 77 13.79 -3.00 3.88
N VAL A 78 14.44 -2.30 2.97
CA VAL A 78 15.54 -1.39 3.28
C VAL A 78 15.02 0.03 3.43
N PHE A 79 15.44 0.70 4.50
CA PHE A 79 15.11 2.10 4.72
C PHE A 79 16.32 2.96 4.40
N ARG A 80 16.07 4.09 3.79
CA ARG A 80 17.10 5.07 3.49
C ARG A 80 16.58 6.44 3.91
N GLY A 81 17.34 7.11 4.78
CA GLY A 81 16.94 8.44 5.22
C GLY A 81 15.59 8.47 5.91
N GLY A 82 15.26 7.42 6.64
CA GLY A 82 14.03 7.40 7.40
C GLY A 82 12.80 6.99 6.62
N ARG A 83 12.97 6.61 5.35
CA ARG A 83 11.84 6.15 4.55
C ARG A 83 12.24 4.90 3.78
N VAL A 84 11.27 4.16 3.33
CA VAL A 84 11.53 2.95 2.56
C VAL A 84 12.19 3.33 1.23
N TRP A 85 13.15 2.52 0.81
CA TRP A 85 13.80 2.70 -0.48
C TRP A 85 12.81 2.23 -1.56
N MET A 86 12.00 3.17 -2.04
CA MET A 86 10.89 2.85 -2.94
C MET A 86 11.33 2.27 -4.28
N GLU A 87 12.47 2.71 -4.79
CA GLU A 87 12.95 2.19 -6.07
C GLU A 87 13.12 0.68 -6.03
N LYS A 88 13.46 0.15 -4.88
CA LYS A 88 13.66 -1.28 -4.74
C LYS A 88 12.40 -2.02 -4.31
N HIS A 89 11.58 -1.38 -3.48
CA HIS A 89 10.51 -2.11 -2.80
C HIS A 89 9.09 -1.75 -3.23
N GLN A 90 8.91 -0.72 -4.04
CA GLN A 90 7.56 -0.33 -4.42
C GLN A 90 6.90 -1.42 -5.28
N PHE A 91 5.75 -1.87 -4.85
CA PHE A 91 5.00 -2.87 -5.58
C PHE A 91 4.32 -2.22 -6.79
N LYS A 92 4.44 -2.85 -7.93
CA LYS A 92 3.79 -2.37 -9.14
C LYS A 92 2.55 -3.21 -9.35
N PHE A 93 1.39 -2.63 -9.08
CA PHE A 93 0.15 -3.33 -9.29
C PHE A 93 -0.03 -3.61 -10.78
N ARG A 94 -0.57 -4.77 -11.08
CA ARG A 94 -0.83 -5.11 -12.46
C ARG A 94 -1.96 -4.22 -12.95
N ALA A 95 -1.82 -3.67 -14.13
CA ALA A 95 -2.86 -2.85 -14.69
C ALA A 95 -4.13 -3.67 -14.78
N ARG A 96 -5.26 -3.05 -14.50
CA ARG A 96 -6.49 -3.76 -14.59
C ARG A 96 -6.84 -3.76 -16.02
N ALA A 97 -6.11 -4.44 -16.75
CA ALA A 97 -6.27 -4.45 -18.15
C ALA A 97 -7.67 -4.68 -18.52
N ALA A 98 -8.25 -5.28 -17.68
CA ALA A 98 -9.58 -5.54 -17.92
C ALA A 98 -10.37 -4.31 -18.24
N ARG A 99 -9.84 -3.19 -17.97
CA ARG A 99 -10.52 -2.07 -18.23
C ARG A 99 -10.30 -1.71 -19.52
N PRO A 100 -10.75 -2.13 -20.27
CA PRO A 100 -10.47 -1.81 -21.63
C PRO A 100 -11.16 -0.58 -21.99
N ARG A 101 -11.13 -0.48 -21.94
CA ARG A 101 -11.45 0.35 -22.21
C ARG A 101 -11.98 0.69 -23.11
N LYS A 102 -11.99 0.68 -23.03
CA LYS A 102 -12.19 1.03 -23.68
C LYS A 102 -12.50 1.16 -24.53
N ARG A 103 -12.56 0.99 -24.88
CA ARG A 103 -12.63 0.97 -25.74
C ARG A 103 -13.19 1.22 -26.38
N VAL A 104 -13.34 1.39 -26.64
CA VAL A 104 -13.72 1.55 -27.33
C VAL A 104 -14.08 1.62 -27.90
N SER A 105 -14.17 1.69 -28.17
CA SER A 105 -14.31 1.68 -28.71
C SER A 105 -14.54 1.73 -29.08
#